data_acb7766c0082b7618301b4727a8e3343
#
_entry.id   acb7766c0082b7618301b4727a8e3343
#
_cell.length_a   1.000
_cell.length_b   1.000
_cell.length_c   1.000
_cell.angle_alpha   90.00
_cell.angle_beta   90.00
_cell.angle_gamma   90.00
#
_symmetry.space_group_name_H-M   'P 1'
#
loop_
_entity.id
_entity.type
_entity.pdbx_description
1 polymer ?
#
loop_
_entity_poly.entity_id
_entity_poly.type
_entity_poly.pdbx_seq_one_letter_code
_entity_poly.pdbx_strand_id
1 'polypeptide(L)'
;TLQSNGDAAKKLVRKFLHCYGPATLDSFVSWLGCSRTQGKRLWDSVKEEIEPVKIAEKKAFILSEDKEQLINSLPLERELLLLGAHDPFLDQRDRSILLPDKSLHKNIWKYVSNPGVIVYRGKIIGIWTSRKKGSAMEIKITQWSPLPCRTILQQEAEKYAKFRQLKLTSLDDND
;
A
#
# COMPACT_ATOMS: atom_id res chain seq x y z
N THR A 1 -11.83 -14.84 -27.82
CA THR A 1 -11.25 -13.84 -28.74
C THR A 1 -9.90 -13.41 -28.20
N LEU A 2 -8.82 -13.74 -28.93
CA LEU A 2 -7.46 -13.27 -28.61
C LEU A 2 -7.47 -11.74 -28.70
N GLN A 3 -7.24 -11.08 -27.55
CA GLN A 3 -7.08 -9.61 -27.52
C GLN A 3 -5.84 -9.21 -28.32
N SER A 4 -5.92 -8.11 -29.06
CA SER A 4 -4.73 -7.59 -29.74
C SER A 4 -3.65 -7.22 -28.70
N ASN A 5 -2.37 -7.40 -29.04
CA ASN A 5 -1.27 -7.05 -28.13
C ASN A 5 -1.33 -5.57 -27.68
N GLY A 6 -1.93 -4.69 -28.50
CA GLY A 6 -2.15 -3.28 -28.15
C GLY A 6 -3.19 -3.07 -27.05
N ASP A 7 -4.29 -3.85 -27.07
CA ASP A 7 -5.35 -3.76 -26.07
C ASP A 7 -4.89 -4.30 -24.71
N ALA A 8 -4.09 -5.36 -24.72
CA ALA A 8 -3.50 -5.91 -23.50
C ALA A 8 -2.54 -4.91 -22.83
N ALA A 9 -1.72 -4.23 -23.63
CA ALA A 9 -0.82 -3.18 -23.15
C ALA A 9 -1.57 -2.03 -22.47
N LYS A 10 -2.60 -1.49 -23.13
CA LYS A 10 -3.47 -0.44 -22.56
C LYS A 10 -4.12 -0.88 -21.26
N LYS A 11 -4.70 -2.08 -21.22
CA LYS A 11 -5.33 -2.63 -20.01
C LYS A 11 -4.35 -2.73 -18.84
N LEU A 12 -3.11 -3.14 -19.11
CA LEU A 12 -2.09 -3.27 -18.07
C LEU A 12 -1.75 -1.92 -17.44
N VAL A 13 -1.51 -0.88 -18.25
CA VAL A 13 -1.18 0.46 -17.76
C VAL A 13 -2.37 1.09 -17.04
N ARG A 14 -3.59 0.98 -17.60
CA ARG A 14 -4.82 1.46 -16.95
C ARG A 14 -4.99 0.81 -15.57
N LYS A 15 -4.87 -0.52 -15.49
CA LYS A 15 -4.99 -1.24 -14.21
C LYS A 15 -3.94 -0.80 -13.20
N PHE A 16 -2.68 -0.59 -13.64
CA PHE A 16 -1.64 -0.06 -12.77
C PHE A 16 -2.00 1.33 -12.25
N LEU A 17 -2.39 2.26 -13.14
CA LEU A 17 -2.74 3.63 -12.74
C LEU A 17 -3.99 3.68 -11.85
N HIS A 18 -5.00 2.88 -12.15
CA HIS A 18 -6.21 2.77 -11.34
C HIS A 18 -5.93 2.25 -9.91
N CYS A 19 -5.04 1.26 -9.78
CA CYS A 19 -4.72 0.65 -8.48
C CYS A 19 -3.66 1.42 -7.69
N TYR A 20 -2.70 2.07 -8.37
CA TYR A 20 -1.50 2.66 -7.77
C TYR A 20 -1.30 4.13 -8.12
N GLY A 21 -2.24 4.72 -8.89
CA GLY A 21 -2.18 6.15 -9.20
C GLY A 21 -2.51 7.01 -7.97
N PRO A 22 -2.04 8.27 -8.00
CA PRO A 22 -1.16 8.91 -8.98
C PRO A 22 0.26 8.33 -9.01
N ALA A 23 0.78 8.00 -10.19
CA ALA A 23 2.06 7.31 -10.34
C ALA A 23 2.94 7.94 -11.44
N THR A 24 4.20 7.55 -11.45
CA THR A 24 5.18 7.96 -12.48
C THR A 24 5.49 6.81 -13.43
N LEU A 25 6.03 7.13 -14.61
CA LEU A 25 6.59 6.12 -15.51
C LEU A 25 7.63 5.24 -14.80
N ASP A 26 8.48 5.82 -13.95
CA ASP A 26 9.51 5.06 -13.23
C ASP A 26 8.92 4.10 -12.21
N SER A 27 7.81 4.49 -11.56
CA SER A 27 7.05 3.59 -10.68
C SER A 27 6.45 2.42 -11.46
N PHE A 28 5.88 2.68 -12.64
CA PHE A 28 5.33 1.65 -13.52
C PHE A 28 6.43 0.67 -14.01
N VAL A 29 7.56 1.21 -14.48
CA VAL A 29 8.71 0.41 -14.93
C VAL A 29 9.23 -0.49 -13.80
N SER A 30 9.34 0.05 -12.59
CA SER A 30 9.77 -0.69 -11.41
C SER A 30 8.76 -1.79 -11.03
N TRP A 31 7.47 -1.48 -11.06
CA TRP A 31 6.40 -2.43 -10.73
C TRP A 31 6.35 -3.57 -11.74
N LEU A 32 6.48 -3.24 -13.05
CA LEU A 32 6.43 -4.24 -14.12
C LEU A 32 7.73 -5.06 -14.23
N GLY A 33 8.85 -4.56 -13.69
CA GLY A 33 10.15 -5.21 -13.81
C GLY A 33 10.71 -5.22 -15.24
N CYS A 34 10.38 -4.21 -16.05
CA CYS A 34 10.80 -4.12 -17.45
C CYS A 34 11.85 -3.02 -17.70
N SER A 35 12.43 -2.97 -18.92
CA SER A 35 13.30 -1.87 -19.31
C SER A 35 12.51 -0.55 -19.43
N ARG A 36 13.18 0.59 -19.19
CA ARG A 36 12.56 1.92 -19.34
C ARG A 36 11.98 2.14 -20.73
N THR A 37 12.68 1.67 -21.78
CA THR A 37 12.22 1.77 -23.17
C THR A 37 10.91 1.00 -23.38
N GLN A 38 10.84 -0.21 -22.87
CA GLN A 38 9.62 -1.02 -22.95
C GLN A 38 8.48 -0.41 -22.13
N GLY A 39 8.76 0.02 -20.90
CA GLY A 39 7.78 0.69 -20.05
C GLY A 39 7.23 1.96 -20.68
N LYS A 40 8.09 2.78 -21.28
CA LYS A 40 7.67 3.99 -21.99
C LYS A 40 6.75 3.68 -23.16
N ARG A 41 7.06 2.68 -23.99
CA ARG A 41 6.19 2.25 -25.10
C ARG A 41 4.80 1.84 -24.63
N LEU A 42 4.72 1.09 -23.51
CA LEU A 42 3.45 0.69 -22.91
C LEU A 42 2.70 1.91 -22.35
N TRP A 43 3.39 2.77 -21.61
CA TRP A 43 2.85 4.00 -21.02
C TRP A 43 2.27 4.95 -22.08
N ASP A 44 2.99 5.15 -23.18
CA ASP A 44 2.56 6.01 -24.28
C ASP A 44 1.25 5.52 -24.93
N SER A 45 0.86 4.23 -24.75
CA SER A 45 -0.41 3.71 -25.27
C SER A 45 -1.66 4.29 -24.60
N VAL A 46 -1.51 4.88 -23.40
CA VAL A 46 -2.60 5.54 -22.67
C VAL A 46 -2.40 7.06 -22.53
N LYS A 47 -1.48 7.63 -23.30
CA LYS A 47 -1.07 9.04 -23.18
C LYS A 47 -2.25 10.03 -23.21
N GLU A 48 -3.26 9.76 -24.03
CA GLU A 48 -4.46 10.61 -24.18
C GLU A 48 -5.50 10.39 -23.05
N GLU A 49 -5.26 9.42 -22.17
CA GLU A 49 -6.18 9.02 -21.10
C GLU A 49 -5.68 9.43 -19.72
N ILE A 50 -4.48 10.01 -19.64
CA ILE A 50 -3.83 10.37 -18.37
C ILE A 50 -3.64 11.86 -18.22
N GLU A 51 -3.81 12.35 -17.00
CA GLU A 51 -3.61 13.74 -16.64
C GLU A 51 -2.45 13.91 -15.66
N PRO A 52 -1.66 15.00 -15.78
CA PRO A 52 -0.60 15.30 -14.82
C PRO A 52 -1.21 15.86 -13.53
N VAL A 53 -0.67 15.37 -12.40
CA VAL A 53 -0.98 15.85 -11.06
C VAL A 53 0.31 16.04 -10.25
N LYS A 54 0.24 16.71 -9.11
CA LYS A 54 1.35 16.82 -8.16
C LYS A 54 1.08 16.02 -6.91
N ILE A 55 2.06 15.24 -6.48
CA ILE A 55 2.07 14.57 -5.17
C ILE A 55 3.38 14.93 -4.47
N ALA A 56 3.29 15.51 -3.29
CA ALA A 56 4.46 15.91 -2.51
C ALA A 56 5.51 16.63 -3.40
N GLU A 57 5.06 17.62 -4.17
CA GLU A 57 5.84 18.42 -5.13
C GLU A 57 6.41 17.65 -6.34
N LYS A 58 6.13 16.36 -6.48
CA LYS A 58 6.55 15.56 -7.63
C LYS A 58 5.44 15.47 -8.67
N LYS A 59 5.81 15.55 -9.94
CA LYS A 59 4.91 15.32 -11.06
C LYS A 59 4.58 13.82 -11.14
N ALA A 60 3.29 13.49 -11.12
CA ALA A 60 2.75 12.17 -11.32
C ALA A 60 1.59 12.22 -12.32
N PHE A 61 0.98 11.09 -12.62
CA PHE A 61 -0.13 10.98 -13.56
C PHE A 61 -1.23 10.10 -12.96
N ILE A 62 -2.47 10.43 -13.30
CA ILE A 62 -3.67 9.64 -13.02
C ILE A 62 -4.41 9.37 -14.31
N LEU A 63 -5.30 8.37 -14.32
CA LEU A 63 -6.31 8.27 -15.36
C LEU A 63 -7.29 9.43 -15.23
N SER A 64 -7.66 10.05 -16.34
CA SER A 64 -8.63 11.16 -16.34
C SER A 64 -9.97 10.73 -15.76
N GLU A 65 -10.37 9.46 -15.99
CA GLU A 65 -11.60 8.88 -15.43
C GLU A 65 -11.58 8.73 -13.90
N ASP A 66 -10.41 8.59 -13.27
CA ASP A 66 -10.27 8.42 -11.82
C ASP A 66 -10.17 9.75 -11.06
N LYS A 67 -10.01 10.87 -11.77
CA LYS A 67 -9.76 12.20 -11.18
C LYS A 67 -10.87 12.65 -10.25
N GLU A 68 -12.12 12.52 -10.68
CA GLU A 68 -13.25 12.94 -9.87
C GLU A 68 -13.39 12.12 -8.60
N GLN A 69 -13.18 10.81 -8.68
CA GLN A 69 -13.20 9.91 -7.53
C GLN A 69 -12.07 10.21 -6.56
N LEU A 70 -10.88 10.57 -7.07
CA LEU A 70 -9.74 10.95 -6.22
C LEU A 70 -10.00 12.26 -5.46
N ILE A 71 -10.62 13.26 -6.11
CA ILE A 71 -10.93 14.56 -5.50
C ILE A 71 -12.08 14.43 -4.49
N ASN A 72 -13.11 13.66 -4.83
CA ASN A 72 -14.31 13.44 -4.05
C ASN A 72 -14.28 12.08 -3.34
N SER A 73 -13.12 11.71 -2.81
CA SER A 73 -12.97 10.42 -2.13
C SER A 73 -13.96 10.26 -0.98
N LEU A 74 -14.64 9.12 -0.96
CA LEU A 74 -15.53 8.77 0.14
C LEU A 74 -14.73 8.56 1.44
N PRO A 75 -15.35 8.78 2.60
CA PRO A 75 -14.74 8.43 3.89
C PRO A 75 -14.30 6.96 3.88
N LEU A 76 -13.16 6.68 4.47
CA LEU A 76 -12.68 5.31 4.60
C LEU A 76 -13.66 4.51 5.46
N GLU A 77 -14.18 3.41 4.94
CA GLU A 77 -15.02 2.47 5.72
C GLU A 77 -14.26 1.89 6.92
N ARG A 78 -12.97 1.76 6.78
CA ARG A 78 -12.06 1.25 7.82
C ARG A 78 -10.95 2.26 8.04
N GLU A 79 -10.99 2.93 9.19
CA GLU A 79 -9.98 3.94 9.53
C GLU A 79 -8.63 3.33 9.90
N LEU A 80 -8.61 2.12 10.46
CA LEU A 80 -7.39 1.42 10.87
C LEU A 80 -7.28 0.08 10.16
N LEU A 81 -6.08 -0.21 9.63
CA LEU A 81 -5.75 -1.44 8.93
C LEU A 81 -4.45 -2.03 9.50
N LEU A 82 -4.44 -3.35 9.68
CA LEU A 82 -3.23 -4.13 9.89
C LEU A 82 -2.82 -4.75 8.54
N LEU A 83 -1.87 -4.12 7.86
CA LEU A 83 -1.35 -4.62 6.59
C LEU A 83 -0.17 -5.56 6.83
N GLY A 84 -0.11 -6.65 6.06
CA GLY A 84 0.98 -7.62 6.15
C GLY A 84 2.30 -7.08 5.58
N ALA A 85 3.40 -7.76 5.88
CA ALA A 85 4.75 -7.39 5.46
C ALA A 85 4.95 -7.25 3.94
N HIS A 86 4.16 -7.98 3.15
CA HIS A 86 4.22 -8.02 1.69
C HIS A 86 2.92 -7.50 1.05
N ASP A 87 2.23 -6.61 1.77
CA ASP A 87 1.07 -5.93 1.19
C ASP A 87 1.52 -5.05 0.02
N PRO A 88 0.85 -5.10 -1.15
CA PRO A 88 1.19 -4.28 -2.31
C PRO A 88 1.25 -2.78 -2.03
N PHE A 89 0.55 -2.30 -1.02
CA PHE A 89 0.65 -0.92 -0.55
C PHE A 89 2.08 -0.54 -0.13
N LEU A 90 2.85 -1.50 0.43
CA LEU A 90 4.22 -1.29 0.89
C LEU A 90 5.27 -1.42 -0.22
N ASP A 91 4.91 -2.03 -1.34
CA ASP A 91 5.80 -2.20 -2.50
C ASP A 91 5.94 -0.94 -3.36
N GLN A 92 5.21 0.13 -3.01
CA GLN A 92 5.32 1.42 -3.67
C GLN A 92 6.75 1.95 -3.60
N ARG A 93 7.30 2.35 -4.77
CA ARG A 93 8.68 2.84 -4.85
C ARG A 93 8.90 4.13 -4.06
N ASP A 94 7.88 4.97 -3.97
CA ASP A 94 7.98 6.28 -3.31
C ASP A 94 7.61 6.18 -1.81
N ARG A 95 8.45 5.45 -1.09
CA ARG A 95 8.28 5.19 0.35
C ARG A 95 8.06 6.45 1.18
N SER A 96 8.61 7.59 0.74
CA SER A 96 8.43 8.88 1.42
C SER A 96 7.01 9.44 1.34
N ILE A 97 6.18 8.97 0.40
CA ILE A 97 4.74 9.29 0.36
C ILE A 97 4.02 8.52 1.46
N LEU A 98 4.35 7.23 1.63
CA LEU A 98 3.73 6.36 2.62
C LEU A 98 4.17 6.70 4.05
N LEU A 99 5.46 7.03 4.21
CA LEU A 99 6.09 7.37 5.48
C LEU A 99 7.09 8.52 5.25
N PRO A 100 6.69 9.79 5.50
CA PRO A 100 7.54 10.96 5.28
C PRO A 100 8.84 10.93 6.10
N ASP A 101 8.79 10.42 7.33
CA ASP A 101 9.97 10.27 8.18
C ASP A 101 10.87 9.12 7.69
N LYS A 102 11.94 9.50 6.99
CA LYS A 102 12.91 8.54 6.44
C LYS A 102 13.68 7.76 7.51
N SER A 103 13.79 8.28 8.73
CA SER A 103 14.47 7.59 9.83
C SER A 103 13.78 6.29 10.22
N LEU A 104 12.46 6.21 10.00
CA LEU A 104 11.62 5.06 10.28
C LEU A 104 11.59 4.02 9.15
N HIS A 105 12.10 4.37 7.96
CA HIS A 105 12.08 3.44 6.80
C HIS A 105 12.76 2.11 7.11
N LYS A 106 13.90 2.14 7.83
CA LYS A 106 14.63 0.93 8.24
C LYS A 106 13.83 -0.02 9.14
N ASN A 107 12.77 0.48 9.78
CA ASN A 107 11.94 -0.33 10.67
C ASN A 107 10.91 -1.15 9.87
N ILE A 108 10.48 -0.66 8.71
CA ILE A 108 9.50 -1.33 7.83
C ILE A 108 10.22 -2.14 6.75
N TRP A 109 11.06 -1.47 5.95
CA TRP A 109 11.74 -2.08 4.81
C TRP A 109 13.11 -2.60 5.24
N LYS A 110 13.10 -3.74 5.92
CA LYS A 110 14.31 -4.41 6.40
C LYS A 110 14.91 -5.28 5.29
N TYR A 111 16.18 -5.59 5.41
CA TYR A 111 16.84 -6.53 4.49
C TYR A 111 16.31 -7.97 4.66
N VAL A 112 16.00 -8.34 5.90
CA VAL A 112 15.45 -9.66 6.24
C VAL A 112 14.21 -9.47 7.12
N SER A 113 13.12 -10.14 6.79
CA SER A 113 11.89 -10.20 7.60
C SER A 113 11.27 -8.85 7.93
N ASN A 114 10.53 -8.30 6.97
CA ASN A 114 9.73 -7.10 7.18
C ASN A 114 8.58 -7.36 8.18
N PRO A 115 8.27 -6.42 9.07
CA PRO A 115 7.04 -6.45 9.85
C PRO A 115 5.83 -6.07 8.99
N GLY A 116 4.64 -6.32 9.47
CA GLY A 116 3.45 -5.65 8.99
C GLY A 116 3.40 -4.19 9.47
N VAL A 117 2.52 -3.39 8.88
CA VAL A 117 2.34 -1.99 9.27
C VAL A 117 0.93 -1.73 9.79
N ILE A 118 0.82 -0.75 10.70
CA ILE A 118 -0.44 -0.22 11.19
C ILE A 118 -0.71 1.05 10.40
N VAL A 119 -1.78 1.06 9.61
CA VAL A 119 -2.22 2.22 8.85
C VAL A 119 -3.46 2.81 9.49
N TYR A 120 -3.42 4.10 9.80
CA TYR A 120 -4.57 4.85 10.30
C TYR A 120 -4.86 6.03 9.38
N ARG A 121 -6.07 6.07 8.81
CA ARG A 121 -6.50 7.11 7.86
C ARG A 121 -5.46 7.37 6.76
N GLY A 122 -4.93 6.29 6.17
CA GLY A 122 -3.94 6.35 5.09
C GLY A 122 -2.50 6.66 5.52
N LYS A 123 -2.22 6.84 6.82
CA LYS A 123 -0.87 7.10 7.34
C LYS A 123 -0.33 5.88 8.08
N ILE A 124 0.92 5.54 7.86
CA ILE A 124 1.60 4.51 8.65
C ILE A 124 1.94 5.11 10.02
N ILE A 125 1.39 4.53 11.08
CA ILE A 125 1.57 4.98 12.46
C ILE A 125 2.38 4.02 13.33
N GLY A 126 2.70 2.84 12.82
CA GLY A 126 3.45 1.83 13.56
C GLY A 126 3.66 0.56 12.74
N ILE A 127 4.27 -0.40 13.40
CA ILE A 127 4.51 -1.75 12.87
C ILE A 127 3.92 -2.80 13.80
N TRP A 128 3.68 -3.99 13.27
CA TRP A 128 3.24 -5.13 14.05
C TRP A 128 3.91 -6.43 13.59
N THR A 129 4.02 -7.37 14.51
CA THR A 129 4.47 -8.74 14.25
C THR A 129 3.54 -9.71 14.95
N SER A 130 3.46 -10.93 14.44
CA SER A 130 2.68 -11.97 15.08
C SER A 130 3.51 -13.21 15.33
N ARG A 131 3.20 -13.91 16.44
CA ARG A 131 3.78 -15.19 16.79
C ARG A 131 2.68 -16.21 17.04
N LYS A 132 2.74 -17.33 16.34
CA LYS A 132 1.84 -18.47 16.56
C LYS A 132 2.38 -19.34 17.68
N LYS A 133 1.50 -19.74 18.62
CA LYS A 133 1.76 -20.72 19.67
C LYS A 133 0.61 -21.74 19.72
N GLY A 134 0.78 -22.89 19.08
CA GLY A 134 -0.30 -23.87 18.94
C GLY A 134 -1.52 -23.30 18.18
N SER A 135 -2.67 -23.24 18.82
CA SER A 135 -3.90 -22.62 18.32
C SER A 135 -4.04 -21.13 18.68
N ALA A 136 -3.04 -20.57 19.39
CA ALA A 136 -3.03 -19.18 19.84
C ALA A 136 -2.14 -18.30 18.95
N MET A 137 -2.42 -16.99 18.98
CA MET A 137 -1.65 -15.95 18.33
C MET A 137 -1.40 -14.81 19.31
N GLU A 138 -0.14 -14.40 19.39
CA GLU A 138 0.30 -13.18 20.06
C GLU A 138 0.63 -12.14 18.99
N ILE A 139 0.21 -10.91 19.18
CA ILE A 139 0.56 -9.77 18.30
C ILE A 139 1.31 -8.75 19.15
N LYS A 140 2.47 -8.34 18.64
CA LYS A 140 3.26 -7.25 19.20
C LYS A 140 3.20 -6.06 18.27
N ILE A 141 2.99 -4.88 18.82
CA ILE A 141 2.97 -3.62 18.08
C ILE A 141 4.09 -2.69 18.58
N THR A 142 4.54 -1.83 17.69
CA THR A 142 5.42 -0.69 18.01
C THR A 142 4.85 0.50 17.30
N GLN A 143 4.39 1.50 18.04
CA GLN A 143 3.76 2.69 17.49
C GLN A 143 4.71 3.88 17.57
N TRP A 144 4.60 4.77 16.58
CA TRP A 144 5.38 6.01 16.48
C TRP A 144 4.51 7.25 16.66
N SER A 145 3.21 7.05 16.58
CA SER A 145 2.21 8.09 16.79
C SER A 145 1.09 7.52 17.64
N PRO A 146 0.42 8.33 18.46
CA PRO A 146 -0.66 7.88 19.31
C PRO A 146 -1.73 7.12 18.52
N LEU A 147 -2.15 5.98 19.03
CA LEU A 147 -3.31 5.27 18.51
C LEU A 147 -4.59 6.02 18.94
N PRO A 148 -5.45 6.37 17.99
CA PRO A 148 -6.66 7.13 18.34
C PRO A 148 -7.64 6.29 19.17
N CYS A 149 -7.65 4.96 18.98
CA CYS A 149 -8.54 4.06 19.69
C CYS A 149 -7.96 2.63 19.74
N ARG A 150 -7.58 2.19 20.93
CA ARG A 150 -7.06 0.83 21.15
C ARG A 150 -8.12 -0.24 20.84
N THR A 151 -9.40 0.06 21.05
CA THR A 151 -10.49 -0.88 20.76
C THR A 151 -10.55 -1.23 19.27
N ILE A 152 -10.35 -0.27 18.38
CA ILE A 152 -10.32 -0.53 16.92
C ILE A 152 -9.14 -1.43 16.56
N LEU A 153 -7.97 -1.17 17.13
CA LEU A 153 -6.80 -2.01 16.90
C LEU A 153 -7.01 -3.45 17.39
N GLN A 154 -7.63 -3.61 18.57
CA GLN A 154 -7.98 -4.91 19.12
C GLN A 154 -8.92 -5.68 18.17
N GLN A 155 -9.97 -5.03 17.67
CA GLN A 155 -10.91 -5.63 16.71
C GLN A 155 -10.22 -6.07 15.41
N GLU A 156 -9.30 -5.26 14.86
CA GLU A 156 -8.56 -5.64 13.67
C GLU A 156 -7.59 -6.80 13.93
N ALA A 157 -6.95 -6.83 15.09
CA ALA A 157 -6.10 -7.93 15.51
C ALA A 157 -6.90 -9.26 15.68
N GLU A 158 -8.10 -9.18 16.24
CA GLU A 158 -9.02 -10.33 16.37
C GLU A 158 -9.49 -10.83 15.00
N LYS A 159 -9.85 -9.92 14.09
CA LYS A 159 -10.20 -10.28 12.69
C LYS A 159 -9.03 -10.98 11.99
N TYR A 160 -7.80 -10.49 12.17
CA TYR A 160 -6.63 -11.13 11.62
C TYR A 160 -6.39 -12.52 12.22
N ALA A 161 -6.48 -12.68 13.55
CA ALA A 161 -6.33 -13.97 14.20
C ALA A 161 -7.40 -14.97 13.71
N LYS A 162 -8.66 -14.53 13.59
CA LYS A 162 -9.77 -15.33 13.07
C LYS A 162 -9.52 -15.77 11.61
N PHE A 163 -9.04 -14.86 10.75
CA PHE A 163 -8.66 -15.19 9.38
C PHE A 163 -7.58 -16.27 9.33
N ARG A 164 -6.63 -16.25 10.28
CA ARG A 164 -5.56 -17.24 10.41
C ARG A 164 -6.03 -18.52 11.14
N GLN A 165 -7.32 -18.63 11.48
CA GLN A 165 -7.92 -19.74 12.26
C GLN A 165 -7.22 -19.94 13.63
N LEU A 166 -6.84 -18.84 14.28
CA LEU A 166 -6.16 -18.81 15.57
C LEU A 166 -6.96 -17.94 16.55
N LYS A 167 -6.72 -18.15 17.85
CA LYS A 167 -7.28 -17.31 18.93
C LYS A 167 -6.24 -16.23 19.30
N LEU A 168 -6.62 -14.97 19.26
CA LEU A 168 -5.78 -13.89 19.79
C LEU A 168 -5.69 -14.03 21.31
N THR A 169 -4.47 -14.11 21.85
CA THR A 169 -4.21 -14.26 23.30
C THR A 169 -3.55 -13.05 23.91
N SER A 170 -2.78 -12.29 23.13
CA SER A 170 -2.25 -11.01 23.58
C SER A 170 -2.09 -10.03 22.44
N LEU A 171 -2.22 -8.74 22.77
CA LEU A 171 -1.92 -7.59 21.93
C LEU A 171 -1.07 -6.62 22.76
N ASP A 172 0.24 -6.76 22.63
CA ASP A 172 1.22 -6.06 23.48
C ASP A 172 1.84 -4.88 22.73
N ASP A 173 1.92 -3.73 23.42
CA ASP A 173 2.71 -2.59 22.99
C ASP A 173 4.16 -2.83 23.41
N ASN A 174 5.11 -2.68 22.49
CA ASN A 174 6.51 -2.49 22.88
C ASN A 174 6.69 -1.00 23.14
N ASP A 175 6.93 -0.65 24.39
CA ASP A 175 7.46 0.64 24.81
C ASP A 175 8.84 0.89 24.20
#